data_e5c18fc2c886485d0646e3c550e9c84c
#
_entry.id   e5c18fc2c886485d0646e3c550e9c84c
#
_cell.length_a   1.000
_cell.length_b   1.000
_cell.length_c   1.000
_cell.angle_alpha   90.00
_cell.angle_beta   90.00
_cell.angle_gamma   90.00
#
_symmetry.space_group_name_H-M   'P 1'
#
loop_
_entity.id
_entity.type
_entity.pdbx_description
1 polymer ?
#
loop_
_entity_poly.entity_id
_entity_poly.type
_entity_poly.pdbx_seq_one_letter_code
_entity_poly.pdbx_strand_id
1 'polypeptide(L)'
;MFKKTIAMTGVAALLALGLTGCGATLGGGAQSEEAAASADNQLCVIPRTPTPQLLEAVSAGLKTAGYEVKVLPEDAKTDACDHCVLYGLMLNEKRDGVKAFVFQSFKNGQPELAANAPVENNQVNLQQVAQYAVEVAAALKKNAEAGGTPAAR
;
A
#
# COMPACT_ATOMS: atom_id res chain seq x y z
N MET A 1 21.30 11.64 40.46
CA MET A 1 20.25 12.23 41.28
C MET A 1 19.59 13.33 40.54
N PHE A 2 18.37 13.13 40.07
CA PHE A 2 17.30 14.16 39.98
C PHE A 2 16.02 13.42 39.56
N LYS A 3 15.25 13.09 40.56
CA LYS A 3 13.84 12.70 40.43
C LYS A 3 13.05 13.92 40.02
N LYS A 4 12.24 13.85 38.99
CA LYS A 4 11.11 14.77 38.79
C LYS A 4 9.84 13.98 38.56
N THR A 5 9.15 13.83 39.64
CA THR A 5 7.75 13.46 39.77
C THR A 5 6.92 14.63 39.25
N ILE A 6 6.01 14.39 38.32
CA ILE A 6 4.90 15.33 38.03
C ILE A 6 3.60 14.58 38.12
N ALA A 7 2.77 15.11 38.98
CA ALA A 7 1.52 14.58 39.47
C ALA A 7 0.39 14.60 38.45
N MET A 8 -0.51 13.68 38.71
CA MET A 8 -1.89 13.61 38.21
C MET A 8 -2.65 14.93 38.38
N THR A 9 -3.47 15.26 37.38
CA THR A 9 -4.74 15.94 37.68
C THR A 9 -5.78 15.39 36.71
N GLY A 10 -6.75 14.71 37.28
CA GLY A 10 -7.94 14.22 36.64
C GLY A 10 -8.95 15.33 36.45
N VAL A 11 -9.74 15.24 35.39
CA VAL A 11 -11.06 15.86 35.32
C VAL A 11 -12.04 14.85 34.76
N ALA A 12 -12.97 14.46 35.61
CA ALA A 12 -14.18 13.76 35.29
C ALA A 12 -15.27 14.77 34.96
N ALA A 13 -16.23 14.36 34.17
CA ALA A 13 -17.62 14.79 34.00
C ALA A 13 -17.98 14.90 32.53
N LEU A 14 -19.12 14.51 32.00
CA LEU A 14 -20.46 14.32 32.48
C LEU A 14 -21.26 13.49 31.45
N LEU A 15 -22.11 12.68 31.98
CA LEU A 15 -23.22 11.96 31.34
C LEU A 15 -24.16 12.90 30.57
N ALA A 16 -24.57 12.48 29.37
CA ALA A 16 -25.87 12.88 28.82
C ALA A 16 -26.55 11.64 28.21
N LEU A 17 -27.52 11.15 28.94
CA LEU A 17 -28.52 10.19 28.51
C LEU A 17 -29.47 10.84 27.49
N GLY A 18 -29.61 10.22 26.33
CA GLY A 18 -30.62 10.54 25.33
C GLY A 18 -31.23 9.24 24.79
N LEU A 19 -32.20 8.68 25.52
CA LEU A 19 -33.10 7.66 25.01
C LEU A 19 -34.14 8.35 24.11
N THR A 20 -34.35 7.85 22.89
CA THR A 20 -35.65 7.51 22.33
C THR A 20 -35.53 7.10 20.86
N GLY A 21 -36.19 6.01 20.49
CA GLY A 21 -36.47 5.69 19.09
C GLY A 21 -36.40 4.20 18.77
N CYS A 22 -37.40 3.42 19.24
CA CYS A 22 -37.69 2.11 18.68
C CYS A 22 -38.16 2.24 17.23
N GLY A 23 -37.51 1.51 16.33
CA GLY A 23 -37.97 1.25 14.97
C GLY A 23 -37.45 -0.08 14.54
N ALA A 24 -38.19 -1.15 14.77
CA ALA A 24 -37.93 -2.48 14.28
C ALA A 24 -38.16 -2.52 12.78
N THR A 25 -37.16 -2.82 11.97
CA THR A 25 -37.32 -3.43 10.66
C THR A 25 -36.27 -4.51 10.50
N LEU A 26 -36.77 -5.74 10.46
CA LEU A 26 -36.06 -6.94 10.03
C LEU A 26 -35.67 -6.78 8.56
N GLY A 27 -34.39 -6.80 8.27
CA GLY A 27 -33.84 -6.83 6.92
C GLY A 27 -32.38 -7.18 6.99
N GLY A 28 -32.05 -8.47 6.78
CA GLY A 28 -30.69 -8.97 6.77
C GLY A 28 -29.86 -8.32 5.66
N GLY A 29 -28.71 -7.83 6.01
CA GLY A 29 -27.67 -7.35 5.13
C GLY A 29 -26.49 -7.04 6.00
N ALA A 30 -25.57 -7.99 6.12
CA ALA A 30 -24.25 -7.71 6.65
C ALA A 30 -23.54 -6.76 5.68
N GLN A 31 -23.78 -5.46 5.83
CA GLN A 31 -22.90 -4.45 5.28
C GLN A 31 -21.66 -4.42 6.17
N SER A 32 -20.59 -5.05 5.65
CA SER A 32 -19.26 -4.70 6.10
C SER A 32 -19.15 -3.19 6.05
N GLU A 33 -18.98 -2.54 7.20
CA GLU A 33 -18.49 -1.18 7.25
C GLU A 33 -17.09 -1.20 6.64
N GLU A 34 -17.08 -1.04 5.34
CA GLU A 34 -15.92 -0.63 4.58
C GLU A 34 -15.61 0.78 5.07
N ALA A 35 -14.73 0.86 6.06
CA ALA A 35 -14.16 2.12 6.50
C ALA A 35 -13.70 2.84 5.24
N ALA A 36 -14.29 3.98 4.92
CA ALA A 36 -13.91 4.81 3.80
C ALA A 36 -12.44 5.19 4.01
N ALA A 37 -11.55 4.40 3.45
CA ALA A 37 -10.14 4.71 3.38
C ALA A 37 -10.04 6.07 2.69
N SER A 38 -9.34 7.00 3.30
CA SER A 38 -9.07 8.29 2.67
C SER A 38 -8.41 8.03 1.33
N ALA A 39 -8.84 8.72 0.28
CA ALA A 39 -8.35 8.54 -1.10
C ALA A 39 -6.80 8.54 -1.20
N ASP A 40 -6.14 9.19 -0.27
CA ASP A 40 -4.67 9.27 -0.18
C ASP A 40 -3.97 7.94 0.16
N ASN A 41 -4.68 6.95 0.70
CA ASN A 41 -4.11 5.65 1.05
C ASN A 41 -4.45 4.54 0.05
N GLN A 42 -5.24 4.82 -0.98
CA GLN A 42 -5.54 3.83 -2.01
C GLN A 42 -4.40 3.73 -3.02
N LEU A 43 -3.94 2.51 -3.28
CA LEU A 43 -2.89 2.22 -4.24
C LEU A 43 -3.35 1.17 -5.23
N CYS A 44 -3.38 1.51 -6.51
CA CYS A 44 -3.71 0.57 -7.58
C CYS A 44 -2.46 -0.21 -7.98
N VAL A 45 -2.57 -1.52 -8.07
CA VAL A 45 -1.48 -2.42 -8.46
C VAL A 45 -1.76 -3.01 -9.84
N ILE A 46 -0.83 -2.81 -10.77
CA ILE A 46 -0.89 -3.34 -12.13
C ILE A 46 0.20 -4.41 -12.26
N PRO A 47 -0.16 -5.72 -12.32
CA PRO A 47 0.81 -6.78 -12.49
C PRO A 47 1.27 -6.87 -13.95
N ARG A 48 2.55 -6.67 -14.21
CA ARG A 48 3.15 -6.94 -15.54
C ARG A 48 3.64 -8.39 -15.69
N THR A 49 3.69 -9.10 -14.57
CA THR A 49 3.92 -10.54 -14.53
C THR A 49 2.81 -11.16 -13.69
N PRO A 50 1.73 -11.66 -14.30
CA PRO A 50 0.53 -12.10 -13.58
C PRO A 50 0.73 -13.49 -12.97
N THR A 51 1.62 -13.58 -11.96
CA THR A 51 1.80 -14.77 -11.15
C THR A 51 1.04 -14.57 -9.84
N PRO A 52 0.05 -15.41 -9.49
CA PRO A 52 -0.77 -15.22 -8.30
C PRO A 52 0.03 -15.05 -7.01
N GLN A 53 1.06 -15.88 -6.79
CA GLN A 53 1.90 -15.79 -5.60
C GLN A 53 2.68 -14.47 -5.53
N LEU A 54 3.14 -13.96 -6.66
CA LEU A 54 3.86 -12.68 -6.72
C LEU A 54 2.92 -11.52 -6.41
N LEU A 55 1.71 -11.53 -6.96
CA LEU A 55 0.68 -10.53 -6.68
C LEU A 55 0.29 -10.54 -5.20
N GLU A 56 0.15 -11.73 -4.60
CA GLU A 56 -0.15 -11.87 -3.18
C GLU A 56 0.97 -11.28 -2.31
N ALA A 57 2.23 -11.61 -2.61
CA ALA A 57 3.39 -11.10 -1.88
C ALA A 57 3.50 -9.57 -1.96
N VAL A 58 3.35 -8.99 -3.15
CA VAL A 58 3.35 -7.53 -3.37
C VAL A 58 2.20 -6.87 -2.60
N SER A 59 0.98 -7.40 -2.77
CA SER A 59 -0.20 -6.85 -2.10
C SER A 59 -0.10 -6.93 -0.58
N ALA A 60 0.44 -8.02 -0.04
CA ALA A 60 0.67 -8.18 1.40
C ALA A 60 1.67 -7.15 1.93
N GLY A 61 2.78 -6.92 1.22
CA GLY A 61 3.76 -5.91 1.59
C GLY A 61 3.20 -4.49 1.60
N LEU A 62 2.46 -4.12 0.56
CA LEU A 62 1.82 -2.80 0.46
C LEU A 62 0.76 -2.59 1.54
N LYS A 63 -0.06 -3.60 1.84
CA LYS A 63 -1.05 -3.57 2.93
C LYS A 63 -0.38 -3.45 4.30
N THR A 64 0.72 -4.17 4.53
CA THR A 64 1.51 -4.06 5.76
C THR A 64 2.02 -2.65 5.97
N ALA A 65 2.36 -1.93 4.91
CA ALA A 65 2.73 -0.53 4.95
C ALA A 65 1.55 0.44 5.11
N GLY A 66 0.31 -0.05 5.19
CA GLY A 66 -0.90 0.74 5.45
C GLY A 66 -1.60 1.28 4.21
N TYR A 67 -1.32 0.71 3.02
CA TYR A 67 -2.07 1.02 1.81
C TYR A 67 -3.28 0.11 1.65
N GLU A 68 -4.36 0.67 1.12
CA GLU A 68 -5.46 -0.09 0.58
C GLU A 68 -5.15 -0.45 -0.87
N VAL A 69 -5.04 -1.75 -1.15
CA VAL A 69 -4.59 -2.24 -2.45
C VAL A 69 -5.78 -2.62 -3.33
N LYS A 70 -5.87 -1.96 -4.50
CA LYS A 70 -6.79 -2.30 -5.57
C LYS A 70 -6.02 -2.90 -6.73
N VAL A 71 -6.30 -4.15 -7.08
CA VAL A 71 -5.65 -4.81 -8.22
C VAL A 71 -6.37 -4.45 -9.51
N LEU A 72 -5.61 -3.98 -10.49
CA LEU A 72 -6.10 -3.69 -11.84
C LEU A 72 -5.63 -4.78 -12.83
N PRO A 73 -6.27 -4.90 -14.00
CA PRO A 73 -5.80 -5.77 -15.08
C PRO A 73 -4.37 -5.43 -15.52
N GLU A 74 -3.67 -6.41 -16.10
CA GLU A 74 -2.28 -6.23 -16.56
C GLU A 74 -2.12 -5.21 -17.69
N ASP A 75 -3.17 -4.98 -18.46
CA ASP A 75 -3.24 -4.01 -19.55
C ASP A 75 -3.74 -2.62 -19.11
N ALA A 76 -4.05 -2.45 -17.82
CA ALA A 76 -4.51 -1.17 -17.29
C ALA A 76 -3.46 -0.07 -17.52
N LYS A 77 -3.96 1.15 -17.74
CA LYS A 77 -3.12 2.33 -17.88
C LYS A 77 -2.68 2.85 -16.51
N THR A 78 -1.56 3.54 -16.48
CA THR A 78 -0.99 4.11 -15.25
C THR A 78 -1.75 5.33 -14.70
N ASP A 79 -2.66 5.88 -15.51
CA ASP A 79 -3.58 6.97 -15.14
C ASP A 79 -4.97 6.47 -14.73
N ALA A 80 -5.16 5.14 -14.64
CA ALA A 80 -6.44 4.55 -14.22
C ALA A 80 -6.80 4.83 -12.75
N CYS A 81 -5.82 5.21 -11.94
CA CYS A 81 -5.96 5.65 -10.55
C CYS A 81 -5.00 6.79 -10.28
N ASP A 82 -5.29 7.59 -9.26
CA ASP A 82 -4.41 8.69 -8.83
C ASP A 82 -3.01 8.19 -8.45
N HIS A 83 -2.93 7.01 -7.83
CA HIS A 83 -1.68 6.36 -7.46
C HIS A 83 -1.65 4.93 -7.97
N CYS A 84 -0.73 4.62 -8.88
CA CYS A 84 -0.53 3.29 -9.45
C CYS A 84 0.88 2.77 -9.18
N VAL A 85 0.99 1.47 -8.95
CA VAL A 85 2.26 0.74 -8.93
C VAL A 85 2.22 -0.36 -9.97
N LEU A 86 3.21 -0.37 -10.85
CA LEU A 86 3.51 -1.50 -11.69
C LEU A 86 4.60 -2.35 -11.05
N TYR A 87 4.46 -3.65 -11.13
CA TYR A 87 5.55 -4.55 -10.81
C TYR A 87 5.73 -5.61 -11.88
N GLY A 88 6.94 -6.11 -12.00
CA GLY A 88 7.29 -7.15 -12.96
C GLY A 88 8.62 -7.80 -12.67
N LEU A 89 8.94 -8.81 -13.46
CA LEU A 89 10.21 -9.51 -13.42
C LEU A 89 11.04 -9.12 -14.64
N MET A 90 12.29 -8.74 -14.40
CA MET A 90 13.28 -8.56 -15.45
C MET A 90 14.02 -9.88 -15.64
N LEU A 91 13.95 -10.43 -16.82
CA LEU A 91 14.69 -11.65 -17.17
C LEU A 91 16.17 -11.32 -17.41
N ASN A 92 17.02 -12.32 -17.22
CA ASN A 92 18.42 -12.24 -17.62
C ASN A 92 18.55 -12.24 -19.17
N GLU A 93 19.75 -11.99 -19.69
CA GLU A 93 19.99 -11.91 -21.13
C GLU A 93 19.64 -13.19 -21.89
N LYS A 94 19.79 -14.34 -21.26
CA LYS A 94 19.48 -15.66 -21.83
C LYS A 94 17.98 -16.02 -21.72
N ARG A 95 17.21 -15.23 -20.95
CA ARG A 95 15.79 -15.46 -20.63
C ARG A 95 15.50 -16.81 -19.95
N ASP A 96 16.50 -17.40 -19.33
CA ASP A 96 16.39 -18.66 -18.57
C ASP A 96 16.29 -18.45 -17.05
N GLY A 97 16.30 -17.19 -16.60
CA GLY A 97 16.17 -16.84 -15.19
C GLY A 97 15.80 -15.38 -14.97
N VAL A 98 15.48 -15.05 -13.73
CA VAL A 98 15.10 -13.70 -13.31
C VAL A 98 16.32 -12.95 -12.81
N LYS A 99 16.58 -11.77 -13.38
CA LYS A 99 17.69 -10.89 -12.98
C LYS A 99 17.29 -9.94 -11.85
N ALA A 100 16.08 -9.40 -11.92
CA ALA A 100 15.59 -8.42 -10.96
C ALA A 100 14.07 -8.44 -10.86
N PHE A 101 13.59 -8.02 -9.71
CA PHE A 101 12.21 -7.64 -9.49
C PHE A 101 12.11 -6.11 -9.63
N VAL A 102 11.14 -5.64 -10.39
CA VAL A 102 11.02 -4.22 -10.76
C VAL A 102 9.72 -3.65 -10.21
N PHE A 103 9.81 -2.48 -9.57
CA PHE A 103 8.71 -1.63 -9.20
C PHE A 103 8.79 -0.29 -9.91
N GLN A 104 7.65 0.21 -10.38
CA GLN A 104 7.50 1.57 -10.88
C GLN A 104 6.21 2.16 -10.32
N SER A 105 6.29 3.32 -9.67
CA SER A 105 5.09 4.05 -9.24
C SER A 105 4.79 5.24 -10.13
N PHE A 106 3.51 5.55 -10.20
CA PHE A 106 2.95 6.66 -10.97
C PHE A 106 1.94 7.40 -10.11
N LYS A 107 2.01 8.72 -10.13
CA LYS A 107 1.02 9.60 -9.55
C LYS A 107 0.35 10.41 -10.66
N ASN A 108 -0.98 10.28 -10.80
CA ASN A 108 -1.73 10.88 -11.90
C ASN A 108 -1.12 10.58 -13.29
N GLY A 109 -0.69 9.33 -13.49
CA GLY A 109 -0.05 8.88 -14.73
C GLY A 109 1.40 9.34 -14.93
N GLN A 110 1.95 10.15 -14.04
CA GLN A 110 3.35 10.61 -14.11
C GLN A 110 4.26 9.68 -13.28
N PRO A 111 5.43 9.28 -13.80
CA PRO A 111 6.37 8.45 -13.06
C PRO A 111 6.89 9.19 -11.81
N GLU A 112 6.85 8.51 -10.67
CA GLU A 112 7.26 9.06 -9.38
C GLU A 112 8.49 8.34 -8.81
N LEU A 113 8.48 7.01 -8.85
CA LEU A 113 9.55 6.18 -8.31
C LEU A 113 9.79 4.98 -9.22
N ALA A 114 11.06 4.66 -9.45
CA ALA A 114 11.47 3.41 -10.07
C ALA A 114 12.50 2.72 -9.16
N ALA A 115 12.26 1.46 -8.87
CA ALA A 115 13.13 0.69 -7.98
C ALA A 115 13.30 -0.74 -8.49
N ASN A 116 14.51 -1.27 -8.35
CA ASN A 116 14.87 -2.60 -8.78
C ASN A 116 15.50 -3.37 -7.61
N ALA A 117 14.98 -4.56 -7.30
CA ALA A 117 15.61 -5.48 -6.39
C ALA A 117 16.31 -6.60 -7.18
N PRO A 118 17.63 -6.78 -7.04
CA PRO A 118 18.32 -7.89 -7.64
C PRO A 118 17.80 -9.20 -7.06
N VAL A 119 17.70 -10.22 -7.92
CA VAL A 119 17.27 -11.56 -7.53
C VAL A 119 18.50 -12.46 -7.44
N GLU A 120 18.68 -13.11 -6.29
CA GLU A 120 19.76 -14.06 -6.08
C GLU A 120 19.42 -15.42 -6.72
N ASN A 121 20.42 -16.08 -7.29
CA ASN A 121 20.33 -17.40 -7.89
C ASN A 121 19.21 -17.57 -8.95
N ASN A 122 18.84 -16.49 -9.64
CA ASN A 122 17.79 -16.46 -10.65
C ASN A 122 16.40 -16.92 -10.14
N GLN A 123 16.19 -16.97 -8.82
CA GLN A 123 14.94 -17.41 -8.19
C GLN A 123 14.30 -16.28 -7.40
N VAL A 124 13.02 -16.09 -7.63
CA VAL A 124 12.23 -15.08 -6.91
C VAL A 124 11.89 -15.60 -5.51
N ASN A 125 12.34 -14.90 -4.49
CA ASN A 125 11.93 -15.15 -3.11
C ASN A 125 10.73 -14.26 -2.75
N LEU A 126 9.57 -14.86 -2.56
CA LEU A 126 8.32 -14.14 -2.29
C LEU A 126 8.37 -13.33 -0.98
N GLN A 127 9.12 -13.80 0.02
CA GLN A 127 9.29 -13.06 1.27
C GLN A 127 10.12 -11.78 1.05
N GLN A 128 11.19 -11.86 0.25
CA GLN A 128 11.96 -10.68 -0.13
C GLN A 128 11.13 -9.72 -0.97
N VAL A 129 10.27 -10.21 -1.86
CA VAL A 129 9.35 -9.38 -2.64
C VAL A 129 8.39 -8.63 -1.74
N ALA A 130 7.78 -9.30 -0.76
CA ALA A 130 6.87 -8.65 0.20
C ALA A 130 7.60 -7.59 1.04
N GLN A 131 8.80 -7.87 1.52
CA GLN A 131 9.61 -6.90 2.24
C GLN A 131 9.97 -5.69 1.36
N TYR A 132 10.35 -5.95 0.13
CA TYR A 132 10.68 -4.89 -0.82
C TYR A 132 9.48 -4.02 -1.16
N ALA A 133 8.28 -4.60 -1.24
CA ALA A 133 7.04 -3.84 -1.38
C ALA A 133 6.78 -2.90 -0.19
N VAL A 134 7.12 -3.31 1.04
CA VAL A 134 7.07 -2.44 2.23
C VAL A 134 8.04 -1.26 2.09
N GLU A 135 9.26 -1.51 1.64
CA GLU A 135 10.28 -0.47 1.44
C GLU A 135 9.87 0.55 0.37
N VAL A 136 9.32 0.07 -0.76
CA VAL A 136 8.78 0.92 -1.83
C VAL A 136 7.63 1.77 -1.29
N ALA A 137 6.71 1.17 -0.54
CA ALA A 137 5.60 1.89 0.08
C ALA A 137 6.07 2.97 1.06
N ALA A 138 7.10 2.69 1.86
CA ALA A 138 7.71 3.69 2.75
C ALA A 138 8.35 4.85 1.97
N ALA A 139 9.00 4.55 0.84
CA ALA A 139 9.57 5.57 -0.04
C ALA A 139 8.48 6.45 -0.67
N LEU A 140 7.35 5.86 -1.08
CA LEU A 140 6.20 6.61 -1.61
C LEU A 140 5.62 7.59 -0.58
N LYS A 141 5.45 7.16 0.67
CA LYS A 141 4.99 8.03 1.76
C LYS A 141 5.94 9.19 2.00
N LYS A 142 7.25 8.90 2.04
CA LYS A 142 8.27 9.94 2.20
C LYS A 142 8.27 10.95 1.07
N ASN A 143 8.08 10.51 -0.19
CA ASN A 143 7.99 11.41 -1.34
C ASN A 143 6.73 12.28 -1.26
N ALA A 144 5.60 11.74 -0.82
CA ALA A 144 4.37 12.48 -0.64
C ALA A 144 4.52 13.59 0.43
N GLU A 145 5.20 13.29 1.55
CA GLU A 145 5.49 14.26 2.62
C GLU A 145 6.48 15.34 2.19
N ALA A 146 7.43 15.01 1.30
CA ALA A 146 8.44 15.94 0.80
C ALA A 146 7.93 16.89 -0.30
N GLY A 147 6.64 16.82 -0.69
CA GLY A 147 6.04 17.70 -1.69
C GLY A 147 6.37 17.35 -3.14
N GLY A 148 6.62 16.07 -3.41
CA GLY A 148 6.62 15.47 -4.75
C GLY A 148 7.27 16.28 -5.87
N THR A 149 8.58 16.48 -5.83
CA THR A 149 9.31 16.89 -7.04
C THR A 149 9.70 15.59 -7.77
N PRO A 150 9.24 15.35 -9.01
CA PRO A 150 9.65 14.16 -9.75
C PRO A 150 11.15 14.19 -9.95
N ALA A 151 11.85 13.17 -9.47
CA ALA A 151 13.24 12.94 -9.76
C ALA A 151 13.37 12.53 -11.23
N ALA A 152 13.53 13.52 -12.10
CA ALA A 152 13.96 13.29 -13.47
C ALA A 152 15.43 12.87 -13.44
N ARG A 153 15.69 11.59 -13.74
CA ARG A 153 16.97 11.10 -14.25
C ARG A 153 16.75 9.90 -15.15
#